data_04fa8988815ec58b209705eb9757ef66
#
_entry.id   04fa8988815ec58b209705eb9757ef66
#
_cell.length_a   1.000
_cell.length_b   1.000
_cell.length_c   1.000
_cell.angle_alpha   90.00
_cell.angle_beta   90.00
_cell.angle_gamma   90.00
#
_symmetry.space_group_name_H-M   'P 1'
#
loop_
_entity.id
_entity.type
_entity.pdbx_description
1 polymer ?
#
loop_
_entity_poly.entity_id
_entity_poly.type
_entity_poly.pdbx_seq_one_letter_code
_entity_poly.pdbx_strand_id
1 'polypeptide(L)'
;AAPVAPPIKAQAEKAGPVTRQIVFTAPVRGYAINSVFGLRKLAIEAKARAHKGVDIAAPQGTSVFTAAEGQVLRTGYDAGGYGNFIEVRHPNGMTTLYGHLSRIDVASGDRLTPAQRIGLVGSTGYSTGPHLHFEVRRDGAQVNPTKVMDRHFEIAVKPKA
;
A
#
# COMPACT_ATOMS: atom_id res chain seq x y z
N ALA A 1 -46.23 -28.15 9.75
CA ALA A 1 -44.83 -28.05 9.41
C ALA A 1 -44.26 -26.76 9.97
N ALA A 2 -43.11 -26.85 10.55
CA ALA A 2 -42.44 -25.65 11.05
C ALA A 2 -42.20 -24.68 9.90
N PRO A 3 -42.46 -23.41 10.09
CA PRO A 3 -42.14 -22.47 9.06
C PRO A 3 -40.65 -22.55 8.79
N VAL A 4 -40.34 -22.79 7.59
CA VAL A 4 -38.95 -22.82 7.17
C VAL A 4 -38.44 -21.38 7.17
N ALA A 5 -37.33 -21.16 7.84
CA ALA A 5 -36.68 -19.86 7.74
C ALA A 5 -36.46 -19.51 6.26
N PRO A 6 -36.56 -18.24 5.91
CA PRO A 6 -36.32 -17.84 4.54
C PRO A 6 -34.99 -18.45 4.07
N PRO A 7 -34.94 -18.96 2.86
CA PRO A 7 -33.71 -19.52 2.37
C PRO A 7 -32.56 -18.50 2.50
N ILE A 8 -31.41 -18.99 2.90
CA ILE A 8 -30.22 -18.15 3.01
C ILE A 8 -29.97 -17.39 1.71
N LYS A 9 -30.23 -18.05 0.59
CA LYS A 9 -30.10 -17.43 -0.73
C LYS A 9 -30.99 -16.19 -0.89
N ALA A 10 -32.26 -16.28 -0.45
CA ALA A 10 -33.15 -15.13 -0.54
C ALA A 10 -32.71 -14.00 0.38
N GLN A 11 -32.17 -14.32 1.53
CA GLN A 11 -31.65 -13.31 2.46
C GLN A 11 -30.41 -12.63 1.86
N ALA A 12 -29.52 -13.39 1.23
CA ALA A 12 -28.34 -12.85 0.57
C ALA A 12 -28.73 -11.93 -0.58
N GLU A 13 -29.73 -12.29 -1.36
CA GLU A 13 -30.22 -11.46 -2.44
C GLU A 13 -30.80 -10.13 -1.93
N LYS A 14 -31.54 -10.17 -0.82
CA LYS A 14 -32.09 -8.97 -0.19
C LYS A 14 -31.03 -8.10 0.43
N ALA A 15 -29.93 -8.70 0.87
CA ALA A 15 -28.82 -7.97 1.50
C ALA A 15 -27.93 -7.25 0.48
N GLY A 16 -28.14 -7.48 -0.82
CA GLY A 16 -27.32 -6.90 -1.87
C GLY A 16 -26.07 -7.70 -2.17
N PRO A 17 -25.10 -7.12 -2.87
CA PRO A 17 -23.89 -7.84 -3.27
C PRO A 17 -23.08 -8.29 -2.07
N VAL A 18 -22.45 -9.45 -2.21
CA VAL A 18 -21.53 -9.96 -1.19
C VAL A 18 -20.28 -9.11 -1.21
N THR A 19 -19.86 -8.66 -0.04
CA THR A 19 -18.64 -7.90 0.12
C THR A 19 -17.71 -8.60 1.09
N ARG A 20 -16.43 -8.28 1.01
CA ARG A 20 -15.44 -8.64 2.01
C ARG A 20 -14.60 -7.42 2.34
N GLN A 21 -13.86 -7.47 3.43
CA GLN A 21 -13.03 -6.36 3.85
C GLN A 21 -11.57 -6.64 3.54
N ILE A 22 -10.85 -5.60 3.16
CA ILE A 22 -9.39 -5.60 3.15
C ILE A 22 -8.92 -4.57 4.16
N VAL A 23 -7.77 -4.83 4.76
CA VAL A 23 -7.17 -3.92 5.74
C VAL A 23 -5.80 -3.50 5.26
N PHE A 24 -5.48 -2.21 5.45
CA PHE A 24 -4.16 -1.68 5.16
C PHE A 24 -3.35 -1.64 6.43
N THR A 25 -2.15 -2.20 6.38
CA THR A 25 -1.22 -2.26 7.51
C THR A 25 0.10 -1.60 7.14
N ALA A 26 0.87 -1.20 8.15
CA ALA A 26 2.15 -0.54 7.93
C ALA A 26 3.11 -1.46 7.15
N PRO A 27 3.80 -0.92 6.14
CA PRO A 27 4.70 -1.73 5.30
C PRO A 27 6.01 -2.08 5.99
N VAL A 28 6.38 -1.39 7.06
CA VAL A 28 7.56 -1.70 7.88
C VAL A 28 7.11 -1.75 9.32
N ARG A 29 7.48 -2.83 10.02
CA ARG A 29 7.05 -3.06 11.41
C ARG A 29 8.08 -2.50 12.38
N GLY A 30 7.60 -1.85 13.45
CA GLY A 30 8.43 -1.42 14.55
C GLY A 30 9.16 -0.09 14.35
N TYR A 31 8.88 0.63 13.29
CA TYR A 31 9.54 1.90 12.98
C TYR A 31 8.52 3.00 12.77
N ALA A 32 8.81 4.18 13.32
CA ALA A 32 7.92 5.33 13.22
C ALA A 32 8.08 6.06 11.89
N ILE A 33 7.03 6.75 11.48
CA ILE A 33 7.05 7.61 10.30
C ILE A 33 7.84 8.88 10.64
N ASN A 34 8.88 9.16 9.84
CA ASN A 34 9.74 10.33 10.06
C ASN A 34 9.24 11.59 9.35
N SER A 35 8.59 11.43 8.21
CA SER A 35 8.09 12.54 7.42
C SER A 35 6.63 12.34 7.15
N VAL A 36 5.84 13.37 7.40
CA VAL A 36 4.40 13.32 7.14
C VAL A 36 4.11 13.75 5.71
N PHE A 37 2.99 13.28 5.21
CA PHE A 37 2.47 13.67 3.91
C PHE A 37 2.12 15.16 3.89
N GLY A 38 2.35 15.80 2.76
CA GLY A 38 2.00 17.19 2.55
C GLY A 38 3.21 18.09 2.33
N LEU A 39 3.02 19.38 2.52
CA LEU A 39 4.08 20.36 2.39
C LEU A 39 4.96 20.36 3.62
N ARG A 40 6.26 20.33 3.41
CA ARG A 40 7.21 20.51 4.50
C ARG A 40 7.45 21.99 4.71
N LYS A 41 7.33 22.43 5.96
CA LYS A 41 7.58 23.81 6.34
C LYS A 41 8.98 24.00 6.89
N LEU A 42 9.96 23.38 6.30
CA LEU A 42 11.34 23.57 6.71
C LEU A 42 11.90 24.80 6.03
N ALA A 43 12.58 25.65 6.81
CA ALA A 43 13.15 26.88 6.30
C ALA A 43 14.13 26.66 5.14
N ILE A 44 14.82 25.53 5.15
CA ILE A 44 15.76 25.16 4.10
C ILE A 44 15.06 24.72 2.82
N GLU A 45 13.79 24.42 2.89
CA GLU A 45 13.00 24.07 1.71
C GLU A 45 12.23 25.29 1.24
N ALA A 46 12.96 26.31 0.81
CA ALA A 46 12.36 27.52 0.28
C ALA A 46 11.41 27.25 -0.89
N LYS A 47 11.58 26.12 -1.53
CA LYS A 47 10.71 25.66 -2.61
C LYS A 47 9.84 24.51 -2.10
N ALA A 48 9.10 24.73 -1.05
CA ALA A 48 8.30 23.70 -0.41
C ALA A 48 7.69 22.73 -1.45
N ARG A 49 8.13 21.48 -1.42
CA ARG A 49 7.58 20.44 -2.26
C ARG A 49 6.50 19.71 -1.52
N ALA A 50 5.45 19.36 -2.23
CA ALA A 50 4.51 18.40 -1.69
C ALA A 50 5.22 17.08 -1.46
N HIS A 51 5.18 16.56 -0.24
CA HIS A 51 5.72 15.24 0.06
C HIS A 51 4.66 14.22 -0.34
N LYS A 52 4.93 13.43 -1.38
CA LYS A 52 3.95 12.53 -2.02
C LYS A 52 3.56 11.33 -1.19
N GLY A 53 4.25 11.08 -0.12
CA GLY A 53 4.00 9.96 0.75
C GLY A 53 4.59 10.21 2.11
N VAL A 54 4.98 9.14 2.79
CA VAL A 54 5.67 9.19 4.08
C VAL A 54 6.98 8.44 4.00
N ASP A 55 7.95 8.85 4.81
CA ASP A 55 9.21 8.16 4.94
C ASP A 55 9.27 7.44 6.27
N ILE A 56 9.74 6.21 6.25
CA ILE A 56 9.90 5.39 7.44
C ILE A 56 11.38 5.03 7.55
N ALA A 57 12.08 5.65 8.49
CA ALA A 57 13.49 5.33 8.72
C ALA A 57 13.62 3.93 9.31
N ALA A 58 14.42 3.11 8.67
CA ALA A 58 14.68 1.75 9.12
C ALA A 58 16.04 1.33 8.59
N PRO A 59 16.75 0.42 9.27
CA PRO A 59 18.04 -0.06 8.78
C PRO A 59 17.90 -0.73 7.42
N GLN A 60 18.95 -0.61 6.62
CA GLN A 60 19.02 -1.33 5.34
C GLN A 60 18.85 -2.83 5.59
N GLY A 61 18.03 -3.48 4.77
CA GLY A 61 17.74 -4.89 4.91
C GLY A 61 16.52 -5.21 5.76
N THR A 62 15.87 -4.19 6.35
CA THR A 62 14.60 -4.40 7.07
C THR A 62 13.54 -4.87 6.08
N SER A 63 12.74 -5.87 6.47
CA SER A 63 11.69 -6.42 5.61
C SER A 63 10.61 -5.39 5.31
N VAL A 64 10.23 -5.31 4.04
CA VAL A 64 9.10 -4.50 3.56
C VAL A 64 7.97 -5.44 3.18
N PHE A 65 6.78 -5.17 3.73
CA PHE A 65 5.58 -5.96 3.50
C PHE A 65 4.60 -5.16 2.67
N THR A 66 3.83 -5.85 1.82
CA THR A 66 2.73 -5.17 1.14
C THR A 66 1.74 -4.63 2.17
N ALA A 67 1.26 -3.42 1.96
CA ALA A 67 0.31 -2.79 2.89
C ALA A 67 -1.03 -3.51 2.93
N ALA A 68 -1.41 -4.16 1.82
CA ALA A 68 -2.63 -4.96 1.73
C ALA A 68 -2.45 -5.99 0.62
N GLU A 69 -3.35 -6.96 0.56
CA GLU A 69 -3.37 -7.88 -0.58
C GLU A 69 -3.54 -7.13 -1.90
N GLY A 70 -3.05 -7.71 -2.98
CA GLY A 70 -3.14 -7.06 -4.27
C GLY A 70 -2.36 -7.77 -5.36
N GLN A 71 -2.05 -7.02 -6.40
CA GLN A 71 -1.26 -7.50 -7.52
C GLN A 71 -0.19 -6.47 -7.86
N VAL A 72 1.02 -6.94 -8.09
CA VAL A 72 2.14 -6.07 -8.48
C VAL A 72 1.87 -5.52 -9.88
N LEU A 73 1.75 -4.20 -9.98
CA LEU A 73 1.59 -3.52 -11.27
C LEU A 73 2.92 -3.45 -12.00
N ARG A 74 3.96 -3.05 -11.31
CA ARG A 74 5.29 -2.92 -11.89
C ARG A 74 6.36 -2.85 -10.82
N THR A 75 7.56 -3.18 -11.21
CA THR A 75 8.77 -2.94 -10.46
C THR A 75 9.75 -2.23 -11.38
N GLY A 76 10.70 -1.51 -10.81
CA GLY A 76 11.67 -0.81 -11.63
C GLY A 76 12.75 -0.13 -10.82
N TYR A 77 13.59 0.63 -11.54
CA TYR A 77 14.64 1.42 -10.95
C TYR A 77 14.63 2.83 -11.52
N ASP A 78 14.46 3.80 -10.62
CA ASP A 78 14.46 5.22 -10.95
C ASP A 78 15.66 5.88 -10.26
N ALA A 79 16.74 6.06 -11.00
CA ALA A 79 18.01 6.53 -10.44
C ALA A 79 17.91 7.90 -9.80
N GLY A 80 17.12 8.80 -10.35
CA GLY A 80 16.98 10.17 -9.87
C GLY A 80 15.81 10.37 -8.89
N GLY A 81 15.14 9.31 -8.47
CA GLY A 81 13.97 9.40 -7.63
C GLY A 81 13.82 8.22 -6.71
N TYR A 82 12.87 7.34 -6.99
CA TYR A 82 12.50 6.24 -6.11
C TYR A 82 13.56 5.14 -5.92
N GLY A 83 14.60 5.09 -6.77
CA GLY A 83 15.50 3.94 -6.76
C GLY A 83 14.77 2.67 -7.14
N ASN A 84 15.10 1.56 -6.50
CA ASN A 84 14.33 0.34 -6.67
C ASN A 84 12.96 0.52 -6.06
N PHE A 85 11.91 0.30 -6.85
CA PHE A 85 10.54 0.51 -6.38
C PHE A 85 9.60 -0.60 -6.83
N ILE A 86 8.49 -0.73 -6.08
CA ILE A 86 7.39 -1.65 -6.37
C ILE A 86 6.10 -0.85 -6.31
N GLU A 87 5.22 -1.05 -7.28
CA GLU A 87 3.87 -0.49 -7.26
C GLU A 87 2.85 -1.62 -7.25
N VAL A 88 1.89 -1.56 -6.34
CA VAL A 88 0.89 -2.61 -6.11
C VAL A 88 -0.50 -2.02 -6.27
N ARG A 89 -1.37 -2.74 -6.99
CA ARG A 89 -2.79 -2.42 -7.07
C ARG A 89 -3.57 -3.28 -6.10
N HIS A 90 -4.46 -2.66 -5.35
CA HIS A 90 -5.29 -3.32 -4.36
C HIS A 90 -6.73 -3.50 -4.87
N PRO A 91 -7.49 -4.47 -4.32
CA PRO A 91 -8.85 -4.75 -4.80
C PRO A 91 -9.83 -3.59 -4.68
N ASN A 92 -9.56 -2.60 -3.83
CA ASN A 92 -10.41 -1.42 -3.69
C ASN A 92 -10.06 -0.30 -4.70
N GLY A 93 -9.16 -0.58 -5.65
CA GLY A 93 -8.74 0.38 -6.66
C GLY A 93 -7.62 1.31 -6.25
N MET A 94 -7.19 1.28 -5.00
CA MET A 94 -6.03 2.05 -4.55
C MET A 94 -4.73 1.39 -4.99
N THR A 95 -3.67 2.19 -5.10
CA THR A 95 -2.33 1.68 -5.36
C THR A 95 -1.38 2.13 -4.27
N THR A 96 -0.35 1.32 -3.99
CA THR A 96 0.72 1.67 -3.06
C THR A 96 2.05 1.58 -3.77
N LEU A 97 2.98 2.43 -3.37
CA LEU A 97 4.32 2.47 -3.94
C LEU A 97 5.36 2.40 -2.82
N TYR A 98 6.38 1.60 -3.04
CA TYR A 98 7.46 1.33 -2.08
C TYR A 98 8.77 1.66 -2.74
N GLY A 99 9.47 2.68 -2.25
CA GLY A 99 10.68 3.21 -2.90
C GLY A 99 11.95 3.05 -2.06
N HIS A 100 13.07 3.30 -2.71
CA HIS A 100 14.44 3.24 -2.18
C HIS A 100 14.85 1.84 -1.69
N LEU A 101 14.27 0.79 -2.26
CA LEU A 101 14.52 -0.58 -1.82
C LEU A 101 15.94 -1.03 -2.16
N SER A 102 16.54 -1.84 -1.27
CA SER A 102 17.80 -2.50 -1.57
C SER A 102 17.60 -3.77 -2.39
N ARG A 103 16.42 -4.40 -2.25
CA ARG A 103 16.08 -5.62 -3.00
C ARG A 103 14.59 -5.68 -3.26
N ILE A 104 14.24 -6.18 -4.43
CA ILE A 104 12.86 -6.44 -4.84
C ILE A 104 12.69 -7.96 -4.92
N ASP A 105 11.70 -8.49 -4.19
CA ASP A 105 11.47 -9.93 -4.09
C ASP A 105 10.28 -10.41 -4.92
N VAL A 106 9.63 -9.52 -5.66
CA VAL A 106 8.43 -9.81 -6.46
C VAL A 106 8.59 -9.26 -7.86
N ALA A 107 7.75 -9.73 -8.76
CA ALA A 107 7.77 -9.30 -10.16
C ALA A 107 6.39 -8.78 -10.57
N SER A 108 6.37 -7.99 -11.64
CA SER A 108 5.14 -7.49 -12.24
C SER A 108 4.18 -8.64 -12.53
N GLY A 109 2.94 -8.48 -12.12
CA GLY A 109 1.90 -9.49 -12.29
C GLY A 109 1.72 -10.43 -11.10
N ASP A 110 2.66 -10.46 -10.17
CA ASP A 110 2.56 -11.34 -9.00
C ASP A 110 1.36 -10.96 -8.12
N ARG A 111 0.64 -11.97 -7.64
CA ARG A 111 -0.41 -11.77 -6.66
C ARG A 111 0.18 -11.81 -5.26
N LEU A 112 -0.27 -10.87 -4.42
CA LEU A 112 0.21 -10.72 -3.06
C LEU A 112 -0.89 -11.05 -2.06
N THR A 113 -0.54 -11.89 -1.10
CA THR A 113 -1.39 -12.14 0.08
C THR A 113 -1.21 -11.02 1.11
N PRO A 114 -2.14 -10.87 2.07
CA PRO A 114 -1.98 -9.84 3.10
C PRO A 114 -0.65 -9.97 3.84
N ALA A 115 0.02 -8.84 4.03
CA ALA A 115 1.29 -8.75 4.76
C ALA A 115 2.42 -9.62 4.19
N GLN A 116 2.40 -9.94 2.92
CA GLN A 116 3.49 -10.65 2.26
C GLN A 116 4.73 -9.75 2.15
N ARG A 117 5.91 -10.30 2.44
CA ARG A 117 7.16 -9.57 2.24
C ARG A 117 7.41 -9.41 0.74
N ILE A 118 7.75 -8.18 0.33
CA ILE A 118 7.94 -7.85 -1.08
C ILE A 118 9.34 -7.32 -1.39
N GLY A 119 10.11 -6.94 -0.36
CA GLY A 119 11.46 -6.43 -0.57
C GLY A 119 12.12 -6.05 0.73
N LEU A 120 13.23 -5.35 0.62
CA LEU A 120 14.03 -4.90 1.76
C LEU A 120 14.29 -3.41 1.66
N VAL A 121 14.29 -2.74 2.83
CA VAL A 121 14.64 -1.32 2.93
C VAL A 121 16.05 -1.09 2.42
N GLY A 122 16.24 0.00 1.73
CA GLY A 122 17.54 0.43 1.23
C GLY A 122 17.67 1.94 1.21
N SER A 123 18.59 2.42 0.39
CA SER A 123 18.85 3.84 0.19
C SER A 123 19.14 4.13 -1.27
N THR A 124 18.50 3.38 -2.17
CA THR A 124 18.71 3.51 -3.62
C THR A 124 17.96 4.71 -4.18
N GLY A 125 18.41 5.21 -5.32
CA GLY A 125 17.84 6.39 -5.94
C GLY A 125 18.24 7.66 -5.21
N TYR A 126 17.36 8.66 -5.22
CA TYR A 126 17.58 9.92 -4.51
C TYR A 126 17.26 9.75 -3.03
N SER A 127 18.26 9.38 -2.24
CA SER A 127 18.11 9.10 -0.83
C SER A 127 19.38 9.47 -0.07
N THR A 128 19.23 10.05 1.11
CA THR A 128 20.34 10.46 1.98
C THR A 128 20.62 9.46 3.10
N GLY A 129 19.87 8.39 3.16
CA GLY A 129 20.05 7.33 4.17
C GLY A 129 18.96 6.28 4.07
N PRO A 130 19.13 5.13 4.75
CA PRO A 130 18.17 4.04 4.66
C PRO A 130 16.79 4.44 5.18
N HIS A 131 15.80 4.29 4.34
CA HIS A 131 14.40 4.50 4.70
C HIS A 131 13.50 3.88 3.62
N LEU A 132 12.25 3.67 3.97
CA LEU A 132 11.22 3.32 3.01
C LEU A 132 10.43 4.57 2.68
N HIS A 133 10.32 4.87 1.38
CA HIS A 133 9.35 5.87 0.90
C HIS A 133 8.07 5.13 0.52
N PHE A 134 6.96 5.49 1.16
CA PHE A 134 5.68 4.81 0.98
C PHE A 134 4.62 5.78 0.52
N GLU A 135 4.00 5.50 -0.62
CA GLU A 135 2.90 6.30 -1.17
C GLU A 135 1.64 5.47 -1.27
N VAL A 136 0.51 6.14 -1.07
CA VAL A 136 -0.81 5.59 -1.37
C VAL A 136 -1.48 6.52 -2.38
N ARG A 137 -2.07 5.94 -3.41
CA ARG A 137 -2.79 6.71 -4.44
C ARG A 137 -4.20 6.18 -4.59
N ARG A 138 -5.13 7.10 -4.79
CA ARG A 138 -6.51 6.80 -5.13
C ARG A 138 -6.86 7.56 -6.39
N ASP A 139 -7.33 6.85 -7.43
CA ASP A 139 -7.67 7.45 -8.71
C ASP A 139 -6.54 8.31 -9.28
N GLY A 140 -5.31 7.84 -9.12
CA GLY A 140 -4.11 8.51 -9.62
C GLY A 140 -3.58 9.65 -8.75
N ALA A 141 -4.30 10.07 -7.72
CA ALA A 141 -3.88 11.12 -6.81
C ALA A 141 -3.30 10.55 -5.52
N GLN A 142 -2.20 11.15 -5.05
CA GLN A 142 -1.63 10.76 -3.77
C GLN A 142 -2.57 11.12 -2.63
N VAL A 143 -2.71 10.20 -1.67
CA VAL A 143 -3.46 10.43 -0.44
C VAL A 143 -2.53 10.22 0.75
N ASN A 144 -2.90 10.81 1.89
CA ASN A 144 -2.09 10.67 3.09
C ASN A 144 -2.10 9.22 3.59
N PRO A 145 -0.94 8.52 3.55
CA PRO A 145 -0.89 7.13 3.97
C PRO A 145 -1.35 6.89 5.40
N THR A 146 -1.15 7.85 6.30
CA THR A 146 -1.58 7.70 7.69
C THR A 146 -3.09 7.61 7.84
N LYS A 147 -3.85 8.15 6.87
CA LYS A 147 -5.31 8.07 6.86
C LYS A 147 -5.82 6.72 6.34
N VAL A 148 -4.96 5.90 5.79
CA VAL A 148 -5.31 4.62 5.19
C VAL A 148 -4.85 3.46 6.06
N MET A 149 -3.74 3.61 6.78
CA MET A 149 -3.19 2.55 7.63
C MET A 149 -4.18 2.14 8.71
N ASP A 150 -4.26 0.83 8.94
CA ASP A 150 -5.16 0.19 9.90
C ASP A 150 -6.66 0.44 9.61
N ARG A 151 -6.96 0.87 8.40
CA ARG A 151 -8.33 1.06 7.94
C ARG A 151 -8.82 -0.15 7.16
N HIS A 152 -10.11 -0.42 7.32
CA HIS A 152 -10.81 -1.48 6.60
C HIS A 152 -11.58 -0.87 5.44
N PHE A 153 -11.52 -1.53 4.29
CA PHE A 153 -12.25 -1.13 3.10
C PHE A 153 -13.08 -2.30 2.62
N GLU A 154 -14.35 -2.05 2.29
CA GLU A 154 -15.20 -3.06 1.70
C GLU A 154 -14.98 -3.14 0.21
N ILE A 155 -14.91 -4.35 -0.31
CA ILE A 155 -14.81 -4.60 -1.73
C ILE A 155 -15.88 -5.60 -2.14
N ALA A 156 -16.38 -5.44 -3.36
CA ALA A 156 -17.35 -6.38 -3.90
C ALA A 156 -16.65 -7.69 -4.26
N VAL A 157 -17.28 -8.81 -3.88
CA VAL A 157 -16.81 -10.11 -4.31
C VAL A 157 -17.51 -10.44 -5.62
N LYS A 158 -16.75 -10.50 -6.71
CA LYS A 158 -17.33 -10.87 -7.99
C LYS A 158 -17.66 -12.36 -8.00
N PRO A 159 -18.87 -12.72 -8.42
CA PRO A 159 -19.18 -14.14 -8.59
C PRO A 159 -18.23 -14.73 -9.63
N LYS A 160 -17.85 -15.98 -9.41
CA LYS A 160 -17.09 -16.71 -10.41
C LYS A 160 -17.96 -16.93 -11.63
N ALA A 161 -17.46 -16.55 -12.76
CA ALA A 161 -18.16 -16.81 -14.01
C ALA A 161 -18.18 -18.31 -14.35
#